data_5a10b82b6033ae20d2df8976012c24b3
#
_entry.id   5a10b82b6033ae20d2df8976012c24b3
#
_cell.length_a   1.000
_cell.length_b   1.000
_cell.length_c   1.000
_cell.angle_alpha   90.00
_cell.angle_beta   90.00
_cell.angle_gamma   90.00
#
_symmetry.space_group_name_H-M   'P 1'
#
loop_
_entity.id
_entity.type
_entity.pdbx_description
1 polymer ?
#
loop_
_entity_poly.entity_id
_entity_poly.type
_entity_poly.pdbx_seq_one_letter_code
_entity_poly.pdbx_strand_id
1 'polypeptide(L)'
;MLSMGSTLATAAMLQGKYVTYLPAYGVEVRGGTANCTVVVADEEIASPVASEPECVVAMNQPSFARFQGILQAGGLLCANSSLVDTDSARSDIEILAIPAGGLAEQAGSIKVANMVMLGALLRASNMISYETMLKNLETILGAGKSKLIKVNREALSLGYNYIKE
;
A
#
# COMPACT_ATOMS: atom_id res chain seq x y z
N MET A 1 -4.12 -5.78 -3.84
CA MET A 1 -4.48 -4.57 -3.06
C MET A 1 -5.06 -4.92 -1.70
N LEU A 2 -6.11 -5.73 -1.61
CA LEU A 2 -6.77 -6.05 -0.33
C LEU A 2 -5.81 -6.61 0.72
N SER A 3 -4.93 -7.56 0.35
CA SER A 3 -3.93 -8.10 1.29
C SER A 3 -2.93 -7.04 1.78
N MET A 4 -2.56 -6.07 0.93
CA MET A 4 -1.71 -4.94 1.34
C MET A 4 -2.41 -4.08 2.40
N GLY A 5 -3.67 -3.69 2.15
CA GLY A 5 -4.44 -2.89 3.11
C GLY A 5 -4.67 -3.63 4.44
N SER A 6 -5.00 -4.93 4.39
CA SER A 6 -5.13 -5.76 5.59
C SER A 6 -3.81 -5.87 6.35
N THR A 7 -2.67 -6.02 5.64
CA THR A 7 -1.33 -6.06 6.26
C THR A 7 -1.01 -4.73 6.97
N LEU A 8 -1.27 -3.59 6.29
CA LEU A 8 -1.08 -2.27 6.87
C LEU A 8 -1.96 -2.06 8.11
N ALA A 9 -3.24 -2.37 8.01
CA ALA A 9 -4.20 -2.25 9.11
C ALA A 9 -3.77 -3.07 10.35
N THR A 10 -3.38 -4.33 10.13
CA THR A 10 -2.92 -5.20 11.24
C THR A 10 -1.64 -4.66 11.87
N ALA A 11 -0.68 -4.19 11.07
CA ALA A 11 0.56 -3.63 11.61
C ALA A 11 0.31 -2.34 12.41
N ALA A 12 -0.60 -1.48 11.96
CA ALA A 12 -0.99 -0.27 12.68
C ALA A 12 -1.67 -0.60 14.02
N MET A 13 -2.56 -1.60 14.05
CA MET A 13 -3.15 -2.11 15.31
C MET A 13 -2.07 -2.62 16.27
N LEU A 14 -1.09 -3.38 15.78
CA LEU A 14 0.01 -3.88 16.60
C LEU A 14 0.95 -2.77 17.11
N GLN A 15 0.91 -1.60 16.48
CA GLN A 15 1.59 -0.38 16.95
C GLN A 15 0.74 0.40 17.98
N GLY A 16 -0.48 -0.03 18.28
CA GLY A 16 -1.38 0.62 19.23
C GLY A 16 -2.21 1.76 18.61
N LYS A 17 -2.29 1.85 17.28
CA LYS A 17 -3.13 2.84 16.60
C LYS A 17 -4.59 2.38 16.52
N TYR A 18 -5.50 3.34 16.44
CA TYR A 18 -6.87 3.09 16.00
C TYR A 18 -6.87 2.86 14.48
N VAL A 19 -7.63 1.86 14.04
CA VAL A 19 -7.60 1.45 12.63
C VAL A 19 -8.99 1.05 12.15
N THR A 20 -9.36 1.50 10.97
CA THR A 20 -10.47 0.91 10.21
C THR A 20 -9.97 0.36 8.87
N TYR A 21 -10.56 -0.74 8.44
CA TYR A 21 -10.28 -1.38 7.15
C TYR A 21 -11.59 -1.66 6.43
N LEU A 22 -11.81 -0.96 5.32
CA LEU A 22 -13.01 -1.07 4.51
C LEU A 22 -12.65 -1.59 3.10
N PRO A 23 -12.81 -2.90 2.84
CA PRO A 23 -12.64 -3.45 1.51
C PRO A 23 -13.85 -3.16 0.62
N ALA A 24 -13.60 -2.87 -0.65
CA ALA A 24 -14.63 -2.70 -1.67
C ALA A 24 -14.32 -3.60 -2.88
N TYR A 25 -15.33 -4.37 -3.28
CA TYR A 25 -15.26 -5.31 -4.41
C TYR A 25 -16.25 -4.90 -5.49
N GLY A 26 -15.86 -5.08 -6.75
CA GLY A 26 -16.81 -5.04 -7.86
C GLY A 26 -17.76 -6.24 -7.80
N VAL A 27 -18.94 -6.08 -8.41
CA VAL A 27 -19.98 -7.14 -8.52
C VAL A 27 -19.51 -8.33 -9.37
N GLU A 28 -18.44 -8.16 -10.14
CA GLU A 28 -17.92 -9.17 -11.05
C GLU A 28 -17.13 -10.25 -10.31
N VAL A 29 -17.46 -11.51 -10.57
CA VAL A 29 -16.87 -12.70 -9.91
C VAL A 29 -15.39 -12.89 -10.27
N ARG A 30 -14.92 -12.37 -11.41
CA ARG A 30 -13.51 -12.37 -11.84
C ARG A 30 -13.20 -11.12 -12.66
N GLY A 31 -12.02 -10.53 -12.43
CA GLY A 31 -11.56 -9.35 -13.18
C GLY A 31 -12.16 -8.01 -12.72
N GLY A 32 -13.03 -8.00 -11.72
CA GLY A 32 -13.60 -6.80 -11.16
C GLY A 32 -12.60 -5.92 -10.41
N THR A 33 -12.94 -4.65 -10.23
CA THR A 33 -12.13 -3.70 -9.46
C THR A 33 -12.13 -4.07 -7.97
N ALA A 34 -10.96 -4.12 -7.37
CA ALA A 34 -10.81 -4.33 -5.93
C ALA A 34 -9.99 -3.19 -5.33
N ASN A 35 -10.53 -2.51 -4.34
CA ASN A 35 -9.83 -1.48 -3.58
C ASN A 35 -10.14 -1.63 -2.08
N CYS A 36 -9.43 -0.92 -1.25
CA CYS A 36 -9.71 -0.83 0.17
C CYS A 36 -9.29 0.55 0.69
N THR A 37 -10.02 1.03 1.68
CA THR A 37 -9.66 2.18 2.49
C THR A 37 -9.12 1.70 3.82
N VAL A 38 -8.01 2.27 4.26
CA VAL A 38 -7.43 2.06 5.59
C VAL A 38 -7.31 3.44 6.24
N VAL A 39 -7.95 3.62 7.38
CA VAL A 39 -7.78 4.82 8.20
C VAL A 39 -6.94 4.43 9.40
N VAL A 40 -5.89 5.19 9.67
CA VAL A 40 -4.97 5.01 10.82
C VAL A 40 -4.94 6.31 11.60
N ALA A 41 -5.21 6.25 12.90
CA ALA A 41 -5.26 7.44 13.76
C ALA A 41 -4.71 7.16 15.15
N ASP A 42 -4.35 8.23 15.86
CA ASP A 42 -3.96 8.18 17.28
C ASP A 42 -5.16 8.24 18.21
N GLU A 43 -6.33 8.62 17.69
CA GLU A 43 -7.58 8.76 18.41
C GLU A 43 -8.68 7.92 17.77
N GLU A 44 -9.83 7.80 18.42
CA GLU A 44 -10.97 7.02 17.95
C GLU A 44 -11.49 7.52 16.59
N ILE A 45 -11.67 6.60 15.65
CA ILE A 45 -12.07 6.89 14.27
C ILE A 45 -13.60 6.97 14.18
N ALA A 46 -14.13 8.15 13.91
CA ALA A 46 -15.57 8.38 13.77
C ALA A 46 -16.17 7.80 12.50
N SER A 47 -15.39 7.63 11.42
CA SER A 47 -15.86 7.10 10.13
C SER A 47 -14.78 6.26 9.44
N PRO A 48 -15.12 5.08 8.91
CA PRO A 48 -14.21 4.26 8.11
C PRO A 48 -14.04 4.78 6.67
N VAL A 49 -14.81 5.79 6.27
CA VAL A 49 -14.80 6.35 4.92
C VAL A 49 -13.88 7.56 4.86
N ALA A 50 -12.87 7.51 3.98
CA ALA A 50 -12.05 8.67 3.65
C ALA A 50 -12.51 9.21 2.28
N SER A 51 -13.20 10.34 2.29
CA SER A 51 -13.67 11.03 1.06
C SER A 51 -12.51 11.72 0.33
N GLU A 52 -11.54 12.22 1.09
CA GLU A 52 -10.33 12.89 0.62
C GLU A 52 -9.10 12.24 1.30
N PRO A 53 -8.61 11.10 0.77
CA PRO A 53 -7.48 10.41 1.37
C PRO A 53 -6.18 11.23 1.24
N GLU A 54 -5.30 11.12 2.24
CA GLU A 54 -3.95 11.71 2.22
C GLU A 54 -3.00 10.92 1.31
N CYS A 55 -3.23 9.61 1.20
CA CYS A 55 -2.40 8.72 0.41
C CYS A 55 -3.25 7.79 -0.47
N VAL A 56 -2.83 7.60 -1.71
CA VAL A 56 -3.40 6.62 -2.64
C VAL A 56 -2.30 5.72 -3.16
N VAL A 57 -2.56 4.41 -3.27
CA VAL A 57 -1.68 3.45 -3.94
C VAL A 57 -2.38 2.90 -5.17
N ALA A 58 -1.82 3.18 -6.35
CA ALA A 58 -2.34 2.72 -7.63
C ALA A 58 -1.45 1.61 -8.23
N MET A 59 -2.02 0.41 -8.39
CA MET A 59 -1.32 -0.75 -8.95
C MET A 59 -1.49 -0.89 -10.47
N ASN A 60 -2.44 -0.17 -11.08
CA ASN A 60 -2.73 -0.20 -12.51
C ASN A 60 -3.32 1.13 -12.98
N GLN A 61 -3.33 1.36 -14.29
CA GLN A 61 -3.78 2.60 -14.90
C GLN A 61 -5.23 2.97 -14.57
N PRO A 62 -6.22 2.05 -14.61
CA PRO A 62 -7.60 2.39 -14.23
C PRO A 62 -7.74 2.87 -12.78
N SER A 63 -6.97 2.28 -11.85
CA SER A 63 -6.97 2.74 -10.45
C SER A 63 -6.33 4.12 -10.31
N PHE A 64 -5.23 4.38 -11.02
CA PHE A 64 -4.58 5.69 -11.05
C PHE A 64 -5.56 6.76 -11.54
N ALA A 65 -6.16 6.57 -12.72
CA ALA A 65 -7.10 7.52 -13.31
C ALA A 65 -8.30 7.81 -12.39
N ARG A 66 -8.82 6.77 -11.72
CA ARG A 66 -9.97 6.89 -10.83
C ARG A 66 -9.64 7.60 -9.53
N PHE A 67 -8.57 7.18 -8.84
CA PHE A 67 -8.34 7.58 -7.44
C PHE A 67 -7.51 8.85 -7.29
N GLN A 68 -6.79 9.32 -8.31
CA GLN A 68 -6.13 10.63 -8.22
C GLN A 68 -7.15 11.77 -8.01
N GLY A 69 -8.37 11.61 -8.54
CA GLY A 69 -9.42 12.64 -8.45
C GLY A 69 -9.94 12.91 -7.04
N ILE A 70 -9.83 11.93 -6.14
CA ILE A 70 -10.31 12.05 -4.75
C ILE A 70 -9.18 12.30 -3.74
N LEU A 71 -7.91 12.24 -4.17
CA LEU A 71 -6.77 12.53 -3.32
C LEU A 71 -6.79 14.01 -2.92
N GLN A 72 -6.58 14.31 -1.65
CA GLN A 72 -6.50 15.70 -1.19
C GLN A 72 -5.36 16.46 -1.89
N ALA A 73 -5.47 17.80 -1.98
CA ALA A 73 -4.39 18.63 -2.49
C ALA A 73 -3.13 18.48 -1.62
N GLY A 74 -1.96 18.33 -2.25
CA GLY A 74 -0.71 18.01 -1.56
C GLY A 74 -0.59 16.55 -1.07
N GLY A 75 -1.59 15.70 -1.36
CA GLY A 75 -1.56 14.29 -0.99
C GLY A 75 -0.59 13.46 -1.84
N LEU A 76 -0.22 12.28 -1.34
CA LEU A 76 0.75 11.36 -1.94
C LEU A 76 0.07 10.28 -2.77
N LEU A 77 0.44 10.14 -4.04
CA LEU A 77 0.04 9.03 -4.90
C LEU A 77 1.23 8.12 -5.21
N CYS A 78 1.25 6.93 -4.62
CA CYS A 78 2.22 5.89 -4.95
C CYS A 78 1.73 5.10 -6.17
N ALA A 79 2.43 5.20 -7.30
CA ALA A 79 2.08 4.52 -8.55
C ALA A 79 3.06 3.38 -8.87
N ASN A 80 2.54 2.21 -9.22
CA ASN A 80 3.37 1.13 -9.75
C ASN A 80 3.79 1.46 -11.19
N SER A 81 4.95 2.07 -11.38
CA SER A 81 5.45 2.50 -12.68
C SER A 81 5.74 1.37 -13.68
N SER A 82 5.69 0.11 -13.24
CA SER A 82 5.70 -1.04 -14.18
C SER A 82 4.40 -1.18 -14.98
N LEU A 83 3.28 -0.55 -14.53
CA LEU A 83 1.95 -0.71 -15.10
C LEU A 83 1.15 0.61 -15.18
N VAL A 84 1.71 1.71 -14.68
CA VAL A 84 1.06 3.02 -14.59
C VAL A 84 1.94 4.06 -15.25
N ASP A 85 1.36 4.76 -16.20
CA ASP A 85 1.90 5.99 -16.75
C ASP A 85 1.35 7.17 -15.91
N THR A 86 2.25 8.04 -15.47
CA THR A 86 1.94 9.17 -14.59
C THR A 86 1.88 10.52 -15.31
N ASP A 87 2.03 10.58 -16.63
CA ASP A 87 2.05 11.82 -17.40
C ASP A 87 0.75 12.64 -17.28
N SER A 88 -0.37 11.96 -16.99
CA SER A 88 -1.68 12.59 -16.75
C SER A 88 -1.97 12.88 -15.28
N ALA A 89 -0.94 12.92 -14.42
CA ALA A 89 -1.11 13.21 -13.00
C ALA A 89 -1.56 14.66 -12.76
N ARG A 90 -2.35 14.87 -11.72
CA ARG A 90 -2.68 16.21 -11.21
C ARG A 90 -1.40 16.91 -10.74
N SER A 91 -1.29 18.19 -10.99
CA SER A 91 -0.11 19.01 -10.64
C SER A 91 -0.05 19.43 -9.17
N ASP A 92 -1.15 19.24 -8.42
CA ASP A 92 -1.29 19.62 -7.02
C ASP A 92 -1.13 18.45 -6.04
N ILE A 93 -0.62 17.29 -6.52
CA ILE A 93 -0.35 16.11 -5.71
C ILE A 93 1.10 15.65 -5.89
N GLU A 94 1.62 14.95 -4.89
CA GLU A 94 2.93 14.32 -4.97
C GLU A 94 2.82 12.94 -5.62
N ILE A 95 3.68 12.66 -6.62
CA ILE A 95 3.73 11.37 -7.31
C ILE A 95 5.00 10.62 -6.94
N LEU A 96 4.83 9.41 -6.44
CA LEU A 96 5.90 8.47 -6.16
C LEU A 96 5.79 7.27 -7.12
N ALA A 97 6.62 7.28 -8.16
CA ALA A 97 6.66 6.21 -9.16
C ALA A 97 7.61 5.09 -8.72
N ILE A 98 7.08 3.89 -8.48
CA ILE A 98 7.83 2.74 -7.97
C ILE A 98 7.76 1.61 -9.00
N PRO A 99 8.91 1.07 -9.49
CA PRO A 99 8.93 -0.06 -10.43
C PRO A 99 8.68 -1.38 -9.67
N ALA A 100 7.46 -1.51 -9.12
CA ALA A 100 7.12 -2.57 -8.19
C ALA A 100 7.19 -3.97 -8.81
N GLY A 101 6.98 -4.09 -10.13
CA GLY A 101 7.14 -5.35 -10.85
C GLY A 101 8.59 -5.84 -10.81
N GLY A 102 9.54 -5.01 -11.25
CA GLY A 102 10.95 -5.35 -11.27
C GLY A 102 11.54 -5.62 -9.88
N LEU A 103 11.16 -4.79 -8.88
CA LEU A 103 11.61 -5.01 -7.50
C LEU A 103 11.00 -6.29 -6.89
N ALA A 104 9.78 -6.65 -7.24
CA ALA A 104 9.17 -7.89 -6.78
C ALA A 104 9.82 -9.14 -7.39
N GLU A 105 10.25 -9.07 -8.65
CA GLU A 105 11.02 -10.13 -9.29
C GLU A 105 12.39 -10.30 -8.61
N GLN A 106 13.07 -9.22 -8.24
CA GLN A 106 14.30 -9.27 -7.45
C GLN A 106 14.08 -9.93 -6.08
N ALA A 107 12.93 -9.68 -5.43
CA ALA A 107 12.56 -10.33 -4.19
C ALA A 107 12.23 -11.84 -4.36
N GLY A 108 12.07 -12.30 -5.60
CA GLY A 108 11.84 -13.70 -5.95
C GLY A 108 10.42 -14.04 -6.42
N SER A 109 9.50 -13.09 -6.53
CA SER A 109 8.16 -13.32 -7.07
C SER A 109 7.42 -12.04 -7.43
N ILE A 110 6.93 -11.91 -8.65
CA ILE A 110 6.06 -10.81 -9.09
C ILE A 110 4.80 -10.65 -8.20
N LYS A 111 4.36 -11.72 -7.54
CA LYS A 111 3.17 -11.72 -6.67
C LYS A 111 3.32 -10.85 -5.43
N VAL A 112 4.54 -10.45 -5.06
CA VAL A 112 4.80 -9.59 -3.89
C VAL A 112 4.97 -8.12 -4.24
N ALA A 113 4.61 -7.69 -5.46
CA ALA A 113 4.65 -6.29 -5.85
C ALA A 113 3.83 -5.36 -4.91
N ASN A 114 2.75 -5.87 -4.34
CA ASN A 114 1.98 -5.17 -3.31
C ASN A 114 2.79 -4.89 -2.03
N MET A 115 3.73 -5.77 -1.66
CA MET A 115 4.61 -5.56 -0.49
C MET A 115 5.74 -4.58 -0.80
N VAL A 116 6.22 -4.54 -2.05
CA VAL A 116 7.13 -3.48 -2.51
C VAL A 116 6.45 -2.11 -2.36
N MET A 117 5.23 -1.98 -2.88
CA MET A 117 4.46 -0.74 -2.77
C MET A 117 4.17 -0.36 -1.31
N LEU A 118 3.91 -1.34 -0.45
CA LEU A 118 3.72 -1.10 0.99
C LEU A 118 5.01 -0.56 1.63
N GLY A 119 6.17 -1.13 1.31
CA GLY A 119 7.46 -0.64 1.80
C GLY A 119 7.71 0.81 1.40
N ALA A 120 7.48 1.16 0.14
CA ALA A 120 7.61 2.52 -0.37
C ALA A 120 6.62 3.49 0.31
N LEU A 121 5.36 3.08 0.48
CA LEU A 121 4.36 3.86 1.19
C LEU A 121 4.79 4.16 2.63
N LEU A 122 5.29 3.16 3.35
CA LEU A 122 5.76 3.35 4.74
C LEU A 122 6.91 4.33 4.83
N ARG A 123 7.85 4.30 3.88
CA ARG A 123 8.97 5.25 3.84
C ARG A 123 8.50 6.68 3.59
N ALA A 124 7.57 6.86 2.66
CA ALA A 124 7.12 8.19 2.25
C ALA A 124 6.15 8.82 3.26
N SER A 125 5.26 8.02 3.87
CA SER A 125 4.19 8.56 4.73
C SER A 125 4.52 8.57 6.22
N ASN A 126 5.45 7.72 6.67
CA ASN A 126 5.77 7.51 8.10
C ASN A 126 4.54 7.17 8.98
N MET A 127 3.42 6.73 8.40
CA MET A 127 2.16 6.47 9.12
C MET A 127 2.28 5.37 10.19
N ILE A 128 3.16 4.39 9.96
CA ILE A 128 3.55 3.39 10.95
C ILE A 128 5.05 3.09 10.82
N SER A 129 5.65 2.62 11.93
CA SER A 129 7.06 2.24 11.96
C SER A 129 7.35 1.04 11.05
N TYR A 130 8.35 1.18 10.21
CA TYR A 130 8.88 0.08 9.40
C TYR A 130 9.36 -1.10 10.25
N GLU A 131 9.96 -0.83 11.40
CA GLU A 131 10.42 -1.85 12.35
C GLU A 131 9.24 -2.64 12.92
N THR A 132 8.15 -1.95 13.27
CA THR A 132 6.91 -2.60 13.73
C THR A 132 6.35 -3.53 12.66
N MET A 133 6.33 -3.09 11.40
CA MET A 133 5.91 -3.91 10.27
C MET A 133 6.79 -5.16 10.14
N LEU A 134 8.12 -5.01 10.14
CA LEU A 134 9.05 -6.13 9.99
C LEU A 134 8.97 -7.13 11.15
N LYS A 135 8.88 -6.64 12.39
CA LYS A 135 8.80 -7.47 13.60
C LYS A 135 7.55 -8.34 13.60
N ASN A 136 6.45 -7.82 13.09
CA ASN A 136 5.15 -8.48 13.13
C ASN A 136 4.77 -9.18 11.81
N LEU A 137 5.63 -9.16 10.79
CA LEU A 137 5.31 -9.69 9.46
C LEU A 137 4.88 -11.17 9.49
N GLU A 138 5.52 -11.98 10.34
CA GLU A 138 5.18 -13.39 10.51
C GLU A 138 3.79 -13.59 11.12
N THR A 139 3.46 -12.80 12.13
CA THR A 139 2.13 -12.80 12.76
C THR A 139 1.05 -12.36 11.77
N ILE A 140 1.34 -11.33 10.97
CA ILE A 140 0.41 -10.75 9.99
C ILE A 140 0.14 -11.73 8.84
N LEU A 141 1.17 -12.40 8.31
CA LEU A 141 1.07 -13.31 7.17
C LEU A 141 0.67 -14.73 7.56
N GLY A 142 0.70 -15.05 8.86
CA GLY A 142 0.40 -16.36 9.42
C GLY A 142 1.64 -17.25 9.56
N ALA A 143 1.78 -17.84 10.74
CA ALA A 143 2.86 -18.76 11.07
C ALA A 143 2.89 -20.00 10.14
N GLY A 144 4.09 -20.51 9.87
CA GLY A 144 4.28 -21.73 9.08
C GLY A 144 4.53 -21.52 7.58
N LYS A 145 4.56 -20.29 7.10
CA LYS A 145 4.83 -19.94 5.69
C LYS A 145 6.23 -19.33 5.49
N SER A 146 7.27 -19.92 6.07
CA SER A 146 8.62 -19.34 6.15
C SER A 146 9.17 -18.82 4.80
N LYS A 147 8.98 -19.57 3.71
CA LYS A 147 9.39 -19.13 2.37
C LYS A 147 8.64 -17.87 1.91
N LEU A 148 7.33 -17.81 2.17
CA LEU A 148 6.50 -16.66 1.81
C LEU A 148 6.89 -15.43 2.64
N ILE A 149 7.15 -15.62 3.93
CA ILE A 149 7.58 -14.55 4.84
C ILE A 149 8.90 -13.94 4.37
N LYS A 150 9.88 -14.78 3.99
CA LYS A 150 11.17 -14.31 3.48
C LYS A 150 11.02 -13.44 2.23
N VAL A 151 10.25 -13.89 1.24
CA VAL A 151 10.03 -13.14 -0.02
C VAL A 151 9.26 -11.84 0.23
N ASN A 152 8.26 -11.85 1.12
CA ASN A 152 7.53 -10.62 1.46
C ASN A 152 8.39 -9.63 2.25
N ARG A 153 9.25 -10.10 3.15
CA ARG A 153 10.21 -9.26 3.88
C ARG A 153 11.18 -8.57 2.93
N GLU A 154 11.73 -9.32 1.97
CA GLU A 154 12.63 -8.78 0.95
C GLU A 154 11.93 -7.74 0.09
N ALA A 155 10.72 -8.03 -0.40
CA ALA A 155 9.93 -7.10 -1.20
C ALA A 155 9.64 -5.79 -0.44
N LEU A 156 9.23 -5.90 0.83
CA LEU A 156 8.99 -4.73 1.69
C LEU A 156 10.27 -3.90 1.85
N SER A 157 11.42 -4.55 2.07
CA SER A 157 12.72 -3.90 2.20
C SER A 157 13.14 -3.19 0.92
N LEU A 158 12.99 -3.83 -0.24
CA LEU A 158 13.32 -3.24 -1.53
C LEU A 158 12.47 -1.99 -1.81
N GLY A 159 11.18 -2.04 -1.50
CA GLY A 159 10.28 -0.89 -1.65
C GLY A 159 10.66 0.26 -0.70
N TYR A 160 10.91 -0.04 0.56
CA TYR A 160 11.28 0.94 1.57
C TYR A 160 12.60 1.66 1.21
N ASN A 161 13.62 0.90 0.77
CA ASN A 161 14.94 1.44 0.43
C ASN A 161 15.02 2.06 -0.97
N TYR A 162 13.99 1.86 -1.81
CA TYR A 162 13.91 2.49 -3.13
C TYR A 162 13.77 4.02 -3.02
N ILE A 163 13.10 4.49 -2.00
CA ILE A 163 12.92 5.91 -1.71
C ILE A 163 14.18 6.43 -1.03
N LYS A 164 14.94 7.24 -1.74
CA LYS A 164 16.10 7.97 -1.18
C LYS A 164 15.62 9.19 -0.40
N GLU A 165 16.39 9.57 0.61
CA GLU A 165 16.19 10.81 1.36
C GLU A 165 16.40 12.04 0.47
#